data_ea9fb3a4c6af21e502d9cd6b2b5c3b99
#
_entry.id   ea9fb3a4c6af21e502d9cd6b2b5c3b99
#
_cell.length_a   1.000
_cell.length_b   1.000
_cell.length_c   1.000
_cell.angle_alpha   90.00
_cell.angle_beta   90.00
_cell.angle_gamma   90.00
#
_symmetry.space_group_name_H-M   'P 1'
#
loop_
_entity.id
_entity.type
_entity.pdbx_description
1 polymer ?
#
loop_
_entity_poly.entity_id
_entity_poly.type
_entity_poly.pdbx_seq_one_letter_code
_entity_poly.pdbx_strand_id
1 'polypeptide(L)'
;MSSTEPRVAILLGTYNGERYLRLQMDSFIRQSYKNWVLYISDDGSKDQTRAILNEYQKIHGADKIILFEGPCKGCAANYASLISRADIDESYALYADQDDVWLDDKIERTMEFLTAQDQSQAALYMAASIHIDHNGNIIGASALRPRTPSFKNALLQNIAGGNTFGLNKAALDIIRATKDAAVLYPDWWIYIAVSASGGALYYDPKACMLYRQHETNMIGANRGLAAKLWRVKELFFGSYNVLIWQNVTALKTYPFLWTNESNKLITQCEALRAPSRLTRLKAWFSLGLYRQSVFEDIAMLIRILI
;
A
#
# COMPACT_ATOMS: atom_id res chain seq x y z
N MET A 1 -9.74 -33.09 9.08
CA MET A 1 -9.00 -32.20 10.00
C MET A 1 -9.59 -30.82 9.78
N SER A 2 -10.26 -30.24 10.77
CA SER A 2 -10.73 -28.85 10.69
C SER A 2 -9.48 -27.97 10.63
N SER A 3 -9.13 -27.44 9.46
CA SER A 3 -8.11 -26.41 9.36
C SER A 3 -8.66 -25.19 10.08
N THR A 4 -8.14 -24.89 11.26
CA THR A 4 -8.44 -23.62 11.92
C THR A 4 -7.97 -22.50 10.98
N GLU A 5 -8.89 -21.58 10.67
CA GLU A 5 -8.56 -20.40 9.87
C GLU A 5 -7.31 -19.71 10.44
N PRO A 6 -6.30 -19.33 9.60
CA PRO A 6 -5.11 -18.66 10.08
C PRO A 6 -5.44 -17.35 10.80
N ARG A 7 -4.71 -17.02 11.88
CA ARG A 7 -4.85 -15.72 12.55
C ARG A 7 -4.23 -14.63 11.69
N VAL A 8 -4.91 -13.49 11.57
CA VAL A 8 -4.54 -12.35 10.73
C VAL A 8 -4.24 -11.14 11.59
N ALA A 9 -3.10 -10.50 11.39
CA ALA A 9 -2.79 -9.21 11.98
C ALA A 9 -3.46 -8.08 11.20
N ILE A 10 -4.19 -7.20 11.88
CA ILE A 10 -4.59 -5.88 11.34
C ILE A 10 -3.62 -4.87 11.93
N LEU A 11 -2.93 -4.10 11.09
CA LEU A 11 -1.95 -3.10 11.49
C LEU A 11 -2.56 -1.71 11.32
N LEU A 12 -2.85 -1.04 12.43
CA LEU A 12 -3.50 0.27 12.48
C LEU A 12 -2.58 1.34 13.07
N GLY A 13 -2.23 2.34 12.29
CA GLY A 13 -1.60 3.56 12.80
C GLY A 13 -2.65 4.60 13.19
N THR A 14 -2.52 5.24 14.38
CA THR A 14 -3.43 6.30 14.82
C THR A 14 -2.69 7.58 15.22
N TYR A 15 -3.32 8.72 14.93
CA TYR A 15 -2.92 10.04 15.41
C TYR A 15 -4.09 11.02 15.29
N ASN A 16 -4.60 11.54 16.43
CA ASN A 16 -5.72 12.47 16.51
C ASN A 16 -6.92 12.06 15.63
N GLY A 17 -7.37 10.80 15.79
CA GLY A 17 -8.38 10.16 14.96
C GLY A 17 -9.79 10.13 15.54
N GLU A 18 -10.05 10.82 16.69
CA GLU A 18 -11.31 10.70 17.46
C GLU A 18 -12.57 10.78 16.61
N ARG A 19 -12.52 11.57 15.53
CA ARG A 19 -13.70 11.88 14.70
C ARG A 19 -14.25 10.66 13.96
N TYR A 20 -13.37 9.76 13.47
CA TYR A 20 -13.77 8.66 12.59
C TYR A 20 -13.41 7.28 13.14
N LEU A 21 -12.54 7.22 14.13
CA LEU A 21 -11.98 5.98 14.63
C LEU A 21 -13.04 4.95 15.06
N ARG A 22 -14.15 5.38 15.68
CA ARG A 22 -15.23 4.46 16.05
C ARG A 22 -15.82 3.72 14.86
N LEU A 23 -16.04 4.42 13.73
CA LEU A 23 -16.58 3.82 12.52
C LEU A 23 -15.62 2.77 11.95
N GLN A 24 -14.32 3.06 12.00
CA GLN A 24 -13.29 2.12 11.56
C GLN A 24 -13.22 0.90 12.50
N MET A 25 -13.19 1.10 13.81
CA MET A 25 -13.18 0.01 14.80
C MET A 25 -14.40 -0.90 14.65
N ASP A 26 -15.60 -0.33 14.52
CA ASP A 26 -16.83 -1.09 14.29
C ASP A 26 -16.76 -1.91 13.00
N SER A 27 -16.10 -1.40 11.96
CA SER A 27 -15.93 -2.13 10.71
C SER A 27 -15.02 -3.36 10.84
N PHE A 28 -14.04 -3.35 11.73
CA PHE A 28 -13.24 -4.53 12.06
C PHE A 28 -14.07 -5.59 12.81
N ILE A 29 -14.91 -5.17 13.74
CA ILE A 29 -15.78 -6.09 14.51
C ILE A 29 -16.80 -6.78 13.59
N ARG A 30 -17.30 -6.08 12.55
CA ARG A 30 -18.26 -6.64 11.60
C ARG A 30 -17.67 -7.61 10.59
N GLN A 31 -16.32 -7.69 10.41
CA GLN A 31 -15.72 -8.59 9.42
C GLN A 31 -16.29 -10.01 9.49
N SER A 32 -16.55 -10.63 8.31
CA SER A 32 -17.00 -12.02 8.19
C SER A 32 -15.94 -13.00 8.74
N TYR A 33 -14.69 -12.77 8.42
CA TYR A 33 -13.55 -13.51 8.95
C TYR A 33 -13.27 -13.11 10.40
N LYS A 34 -13.32 -14.06 11.35
CA LYS A 34 -13.30 -13.75 12.79
C LYS A 34 -11.93 -13.93 13.46
N ASN A 35 -11.02 -14.72 12.86
CA ASN A 35 -9.72 -15.02 13.47
C ASN A 35 -8.66 -13.95 13.13
N TRP A 36 -8.86 -12.75 13.63
CA TRP A 36 -7.93 -11.64 13.49
C TRP A 36 -7.54 -11.03 14.85
N VAL A 37 -6.42 -10.34 14.88
CA VAL A 37 -5.95 -9.53 16.00
C VAL A 37 -5.60 -8.13 15.47
N LEU A 38 -5.93 -7.10 16.24
CA LEU A 38 -5.68 -5.71 15.88
C LEU A 38 -4.50 -5.16 16.68
N TYR A 39 -3.44 -4.82 15.98
CA TYR A 39 -2.27 -4.16 16.52
C TYR A 39 -2.33 -2.68 16.18
N ILE A 40 -2.35 -1.83 17.19
CA ILE A 40 -2.53 -0.39 17.06
C ILE A 40 -1.29 0.33 17.58
N SER A 41 -0.72 1.23 16.78
CA SER A 41 0.34 2.13 17.21
C SER A 41 -0.17 3.57 17.20
N ASP A 42 -0.28 4.17 18.38
CA ASP A 42 -0.73 5.56 18.55
C ASP A 42 0.45 6.52 18.58
N ASP A 43 0.55 7.40 17.58
CA ASP A 43 1.70 8.32 17.39
C ASP A 43 1.63 9.58 18.25
N GLY A 44 1.11 9.43 19.48
CA GLY A 44 1.05 10.51 20.49
C GLY A 44 -0.19 11.38 20.38
N SER A 45 -1.37 10.81 20.15
CA SER A 45 -2.66 11.53 20.10
C SER A 45 -2.92 12.37 21.34
N LYS A 46 -3.54 13.55 21.13
CA LYS A 46 -3.89 14.52 22.15
C LYS A 46 -5.41 14.69 22.32
N ASP A 47 -6.20 14.07 21.47
CA ASP A 47 -7.67 14.03 21.47
C ASP A 47 -8.20 12.76 22.18
N GLN A 48 -9.46 12.40 21.96
CA GLN A 48 -10.09 11.23 22.56
C GLN A 48 -9.68 9.88 21.92
N THR A 49 -8.74 9.87 20.95
CA THR A 49 -8.31 8.64 20.24
C THR A 49 -7.96 7.53 21.24
N ARG A 50 -7.09 7.78 22.20
CA ARG A 50 -6.65 6.77 23.18
C ARG A 50 -7.77 6.30 24.09
N ALA A 51 -8.68 7.19 24.47
CA ALA A 51 -9.85 6.81 25.28
C ALA A 51 -10.77 5.86 24.51
N ILE A 52 -11.01 6.13 23.22
CA ILE A 52 -11.78 5.26 22.32
C ILE A 52 -11.10 3.88 22.21
N LEU A 53 -9.80 3.84 21.93
CA LEU A 53 -9.06 2.58 21.78
C LEU A 53 -9.12 1.73 23.06
N ASN A 54 -8.94 2.34 24.22
CA ASN A 54 -9.03 1.66 25.52
C ASN A 54 -10.45 1.10 25.80
N GLU A 55 -11.48 1.82 25.37
CA GLU A 55 -12.87 1.35 25.47
C GLU A 55 -13.06 0.06 24.63
N TYR A 56 -12.64 0.05 23.37
CA TYR A 56 -12.71 -1.14 22.51
C TYR A 56 -11.87 -2.30 23.05
N GLN A 57 -10.67 -2.03 23.55
CA GLN A 57 -9.83 -3.06 24.19
C GLN A 57 -10.52 -3.67 25.41
N LYS A 58 -11.15 -2.86 26.26
CA LYS A 58 -11.90 -3.34 27.43
C LYS A 58 -13.10 -4.21 27.05
N ILE A 59 -13.77 -3.88 25.95
CA ILE A 59 -14.97 -4.63 25.48
C ILE A 59 -14.57 -5.96 24.81
N HIS A 60 -13.53 -5.94 23.96
CA HIS A 60 -13.19 -7.06 23.09
C HIS A 60 -11.99 -7.89 23.57
N GLY A 61 -11.29 -7.45 24.59
CA GLY A 61 -10.15 -8.16 25.18
C GLY A 61 -8.78 -7.62 24.70
N ALA A 62 -7.79 -7.65 25.61
CA ALA A 62 -6.43 -7.21 25.32
C ALA A 62 -5.63 -8.21 24.46
N ASP A 63 -6.12 -9.42 24.29
CA ASP A 63 -5.62 -10.44 23.37
C ASP A 63 -6.13 -10.25 21.93
N LYS A 64 -7.20 -9.50 21.77
CA LYS A 64 -7.83 -9.17 20.47
C LYS A 64 -7.42 -7.79 19.97
N ILE A 65 -7.24 -6.81 20.86
CA ILE A 65 -6.87 -5.43 20.55
C ILE A 65 -5.63 -5.06 21.37
N ILE A 66 -4.50 -4.89 20.71
CA ILE A 66 -3.20 -4.66 21.35
C ILE A 66 -2.75 -3.24 21.02
N LEU A 67 -2.47 -2.44 22.06
CA LEU A 67 -2.11 -1.02 21.94
C LEU A 67 -0.62 -0.82 22.19
N PHE A 68 0.04 -0.07 21.32
CA PHE A 68 1.42 0.34 21.44
C PHE A 68 1.54 1.87 21.41
N GLU A 69 2.58 2.37 22.06
CA GLU A 69 3.04 3.75 21.88
C GLU A 69 3.81 3.84 20.56
N GLY A 70 3.43 4.78 19.71
CA GLY A 70 4.13 5.09 18.47
C GLY A 70 5.38 5.94 18.69
N PRO A 71 6.21 6.11 17.65
CA PRO A 71 7.47 6.87 17.75
C PRO A 71 7.30 8.39 17.82
N CYS A 72 6.09 8.92 17.66
CA CYS A 72 5.79 10.35 17.55
C CYS A 72 6.57 11.06 16.43
N LYS A 73 6.69 10.38 15.26
CA LYS A 73 7.47 10.83 14.11
C LYS A 73 6.66 10.84 12.80
N GLY A 74 5.35 10.75 12.89
CA GLY A 74 4.42 10.78 11.76
C GLY A 74 4.10 9.41 11.18
N CYS A 75 3.13 9.39 10.27
CA CYS A 75 2.47 8.21 9.77
C CYS A 75 3.45 7.12 9.24
N ALA A 76 4.39 7.48 8.37
CA ALA A 76 5.33 6.52 7.80
C ALA A 76 6.22 5.86 8.88
N ALA A 77 6.74 6.63 9.83
CA ALA A 77 7.53 6.11 10.94
C ALA A 77 6.69 5.25 11.88
N ASN A 78 5.41 5.62 12.09
CA ASN A 78 4.48 4.87 12.91
C ASN A 78 4.21 3.47 12.32
N TYR A 79 3.90 3.36 11.02
CA TYR A 79 3.76 2.07 10.34
C TYR A 79 5.06 1.27 10.30
N ALA A 80 6.20 1.91 10.04
CA ALA A 80 7.50 1.25 10.05
C ALA A 80 7.83 0.66 11.44
N SER A 81 7.50 1.37 12.52
CA SER A 81 7.66 0.87 13.88
C SER A 81 6.78 -0.35 14.14
N LEU A 82 5.51 -0.30 13.69
CA LEU A 82 4.54 -1.37 13.89
C LEU A 82 4.94 -2.65 13.15
N ILE A 83 5.28 -2.56 11.86
CA ILE A 83 5.67 -3.72 11.06
C ILE A 83 7.00 -4.35 11.53
N SER A 84 7.87 -3.56 12.15
CA SER A 84 9.18 -4.03 12.63
C SER A 84 9.13 -4.73 13.99
N ARG A 85 7.98 -4.80 14.63
CA ARG A 85 7.82 -5.46 15.93
C ARG A 85 7.99 -6.97 15.80
N ALA A 86 8.83 -7.53 16.65
CA ALA A 86 9.09 -8.98 16.68
C ALA A 86 7.95 -9.78 17.33
N ASP A 87 7.11 -9.12 18.13
CA ASP A 87 5.95 -9.70 18.81
C ASP A 87 4.69 -9.76 17.92
N ILE A 88 4.77 -9.31 16.66
CA ILE A 88 3.77 -9.52 15.62
C ILE A 88 4.29 -10.63 14.72
N ASP A 89 3.87 -11.86 14.99
CA ASP A 89 4.36 -13.08 14.32
C ASP A 89 3.32 -13.76 13.43
N GLU A 90 2.12 -13.18 13.28
CA GLU A 90 1.10 -13.68 12.36
C GLU A 90 1.67 -13.81 10.94
N SER A 91 1.25 -14.90 10.27
CA SER A 91 1.67 -15.19 8.90
C SER A 91 1.04 -14.29 7.85
N TYR A 92 0.03 -13.51 8.25
CA TYR A 92 -0.71 -12.60 7.36
C TYR A 92 -0.97 -11.29 8.06
N ALA A 93 -0.82 -10.17 7.32
CA ALA A 93 -1.14 -8.86 7.85
C ALA A 93 -1.87 -7.98 6.82
N LEU A 94 -2.82 -7.18 7.30
CA LEU A 94 -3.53 -6.16 6.54
C LEU A 94 -3.25 -4.79 7.15
N TYR A 95 -3.05 -3.79 6.30
CA TYR A 95 -2.90 -2.40 6.73
C TYR A 95 -4.26 -1.70 6.81
N ALA A 96 -4.37 -0.81 7.79
CA ALA A 96 -5.58 -0.03 8.03
C ALA A 96 -5.25 1.43 8.38
N ASP A 97 -6.01 2.38 7.83
CA ASP A 97 -6.04 3.76 8.27
C ASP A 97 -7.17 3.98 9.29
N GLN A 98 -7.07 5.01 10.13
CA GLN A 98 -7.98 5.24 11.26
C GLN A 98 -9.34 5.84 10.90
N ASP A 99 -9.51 6.28 9.67
CA ASP A 99 -10.61 7.14 9.18
C ASP A 99 -11.45 6.54 8.06
N ASP A 100 -11.18 5.28 7.71
CA ASP A 100 -11.91 4.52 6.71
C ASP A 100 -13.07 3.70 7.31
N VAL A 101 -13.77 2.94 6.47
CA VAL A 101 -14.73 1.92 6.90
C VAL A 101 -14.54 0.68 6.01
N TRP A 102 -14.10 -0.42 6.59
CA TRP A 102 -13.94 -1.67 5.86
C TRP A 102 -15.29 -2.30 5.50
N LEU A 103 -15.41 -2.86 4.30
CA LEU A 103 -16.53 -3.72 3.94
C LEU A 103 -16.38 -5.08 4.63
N ASP A 104 -17.49 -5.71 4.96
CA ASP A 104 -17.53 -6.86 5.86
C ASP A 104 -16.75 -8.09 5.35
N ASP A 105 -16.53 -8.20 4.03
CA ASP A 105 -15.83 -9.30 3.36
C ASP A 105 -14.33 -9.01 3.04
N LYS A 106 -13.77 -7.91 3.53
CA LYS A 106 -12.40 -7.51 3.18
C LYS A 106 -11.36 -8.53 3.61
N ILE A 107 -11.37 -8.96 4.86
CA ILE A 107 -10.38 -9.94 5.37
C ILE A 107 -10.57 -11.27 4.65
N GLU A 108 -11.79 -11.76 4.52
CA GLU A 108 -12.10 -13.03 3.87
C GLU A 108 -11.53 -13.10 2.45
N ARG A 109 -11.84 -12.13 1.59
CA ARG A 109 -11.33 -12.06 0.21
C ARG A 109 -9.81 -11.93 0.14
N THR A 110 -9.23 -11.18 1.06
CA THR A 110 -7.77 -11.06 1.15
C THR A 110 -7.15 -12.41 1.49
N MET A 111 -7.74 -13.14 2.44
CA MET A 111 -7.25 -14.44 2.89
C MET A 111 -7.46 -15.53 1.84
N GLU A 112 -8.57 -15.51 1.10
CA GLU A 112 -8.78 -16.41 -0.05
C GLU A 112 -7.61 -16.35 -1.05
N PHE A 113 -7.17 -15.13 -1.38
CA PHE A 113 -6.01 -14.98 -2.27
C PHE A 113 -4.72 -15.41 -1.59
N LEU A 114 -4.41 -14.90 -0.38
CA LEU A 114 -3.10 -15.11 0.25
C LEU A 114 -2.85 -16.58 0.63
N THR A 115 -3.87 -17.29 1.09
CA THR A 115 -3.73 -18.71 1.49
C THR A 115 -3.59 -19.65 0.29
N ALA A 116 -4.07 -19.25 -0.88
CA ALA A 116 -3.92 -20.01 -2.13
C ALA A 116 -2.51 -19.90 -2.74
N GLN A 117 -1.66 -18.98 -2.24
CA GLN A 117 -0.32 -18.81 -2.77
C GLN A 117 0.70 -19.75 -2.10
N ASP A 118 1.82 -19.99 -2.77
CA ASP A 118 2.99 -20.63 -2.15
C ASP A 118 3.50 -19.73 -1.01
N GLN A 119 3.46 -20.23 0.22
CA GLN A 119 3.83 -19.46 1.40
C GLN A 119 5.33 -19.14 1.50
N SER A 120 6.17 -19.80 0.69
CA SER A 120 7.60 -19.48 0.55
C SER A 120 7.85 -18.27 -0.37
N GLN A 121 6.86 -17.87 -1.17
CA GLN A 121 6.91 -16.70 -2.05
C GLN A 121 6.14 -15.54 -1.44
N ALA A 122 6.66 -14.33 -1.61
CA ALA A 122 5.95 -13.12 -1.21
C ALA A 122 4.61 -12.99 -1.97
N ALA A 123 3.57 -12.54 -1.29
CA ALA A 123 2.27 -12.30 -1.89
C ALA A 123 1.67 -10.98 -1.39
N LEU A 124 1.11 -10.20 -2.31
CA LEU A 124 0.45 -8.92 -2.05
C LEU A 124 -0.94 -8.91 -2.68
N TYR A 125 -1.96 -8.78 -1.84
CA TYR A 125 -3.32 -8.44 -2.23
C TYR A 125 -3.49 -6.93 -2.19
N MET A 126 -4.13 -6.38 -3.20
CA MET A 126 -4.52 -4.97 -3.34
C MET A 126 -5.97 -4.90 -3.80
N ALA A 127 -6.71 -3.85 -3.48
CA ALA A 127 -8.09 -3.75 -3.92
C ALA A 127 -8.51 -2.32 -4.28
N ALA A 128 -9.63 -2.23 -5.00
CA ALA A 128 -10.35 -0.99 -5.23
C ALA A 128 -10.98 -0.45 -3.93
N SER A 129 -11.33 0.82 -3.90
CA SER A 129 -12.07 1.48 -2.83
C SER A 129 -13.20 2.34 -3.36
N ILE A 130 -14.27 2.49 -2.58
CA ILE A 130 -15.31 3.50 -2.79
C ILE A 130 -14.89 4.73 -2.01
N HIS A 131 -14.96 5.91 -2.64
CA HIS A 131 -14.60 7.15 -1.97
C HIS A 131 -15.84 7.80 -1.35
N ILE A 132 -15.72 8.20 -0.09
CA ILE A 132 -16.76 8.91 0.66
C ILE A 132 -16.25 10.27 1.15
N ASP A 133 -17.15 11.22 1.34
CA ASP A 133 -16.84 12.52 1.95
C ASP A 133 -16.76 12.42 3.48
N HIS A 134 -16.52 13.56 4.14
CA HIS A 134 -16.45 13.63 5.61
C HIS A 134 -17.77 13.26 6.31
N ASN A 135 -18.91 13.29 5.61
CA ASN A 135 -20.23 12.89 6.12
C ASN A 135 -20.56 11.40 5.81
N GLY A 136 -19.74 10.71 5.01
CA GLY A 136 -19.97 9.34 4.59
C GLY A 136 -20.76 9.20 3.28
N ASN A 137 -21.08 10.29 2.58
CA ASN A 137 -21.72 10.22 1.27
C ASN A 137 -20.75 9.71 0.21
N ILE A 138 -21.22 8.81 -0.66
CA ILE A 138 -20.39 8.30 -1.77
C ILE A 138 -20.12 9.43 -2.75
N ILE A 139 -18.86 9.65 -3.01
CA ILE A 139 -18.37 10.68 -3.91
C ILE A 139 -17.62 10.09 -5.12
N GLY A 140 -17.40 8.77 -5.22
CA GLY A 140 -16.83 8.03 -6.36
C GLY A 140 -16.10 6.79 -5.92
N ALA A 141 -15.16 6.32 -6.75
CA ALA A 141 -14.36 5.13 -6.51
C ALA A 141 -12.92 5.32 -7.02
N SER A 142 -12.03 4.42 -6.62
CA SER A 142 -10.69 4.34 -7.17
C SER A 142 -10.74 4.08 -8.68
N ALA A 143 -9.71 4.54 -9.39
CA ALA A 143 -9.63 4.35 -10.84
C ALA A 143 -9.48 2.84 -11.17
N LEU A 144 -10.09 2.43 -12.27
CA LEU A 144 -9.92 1.07 -12.80
C LEU A 144 -8.44 0.78 -13.09
N ARG A 145 -8.04 -0.48 -12.83
CA ARG A 145 -6.70 -1.01 -13.09
C ARG A 145 -6.78 -2.18 -14.07
N PRO A 146 -6.97 -1.90 -15.38
CA PRO A 146 -7.26 -2.95 -16.37
C PRO A 146 -6.06 -3.83 -16.70
N ARG A 147 -4.84 -3.39 -16.41
CA ARG A 147 -3.62 -4.13 -16.70
C ARG A 147 -3.14 -4.89 -15.47
N THR A 148 -2.68 -6.11 -15.67
CA THR A 148 -2.14 -6.98 -14.62
C THR A 148 -1.03 -6.29 -13.83
N PRO A 149 -1.05 -6.33 -12.49
CA PRO A 149 0.06 -5.85 -11.66
C PRO A 149 1.37 -6.59 -11.99
N SER A 150 2.48 -5.86 -12.00
CA SER A 150 3.81 -6.45 -12.23
C SER A 150 4.91 -5.51 -11.76
N PHE A 151 6.15 -6.00 -11.67
CA PHE A 151 7.30 -5.16 -11.36
C PHE A 151 7.50 -4.04 -12.39
N LYS A 152 7.24 -4.30 -13.68
CA LYS A 152 7.31 -3.28 -14.73
C LYS A 152 6.31 -2.14 -14.55
N ASN A 153 5.11 -2.45 -14.05
CA ASN A 153 4.13 -1.45 -13.67
C ASN A 153 4.51 -0.74 -12.37
N ALA A 154 4.92 -1.50 -11.35
CA ALA A 154 5.28 -0.97 -10.02
C ALA A 154 6.40 0.07 -10.08
N LEU A 155 7.38 -0.09 -10.97
CA LEU A 155 8.44 0.91 -11.19
C LEU A 155 7.92 2.29 -11.61
N LEU A 156 6.76 2.33 -12.28
CA LEU A 156 6.19 3.57 -12.83
C LEU A 156 4.94 4.06 -12.12
N GLN A 157 4.31 3.27 -11.27
CA GLN A 157 3.01 3.65 -10.71
C GLN A 157 2.63 2.81 -9.49
N ASN A 158 2.21 3.48 -8.40
CA ASN A 158 1.40 2.85 -7.38
C ASN A 158 -0.06 2.71 -7.89
N ILE A 159 -0.67 1.56 -7.70
CA ILE A 159 -2.01 1.26 -8.23
C ILE A 159 -3.10 1.18 -7.16
N ALA A 160 -2.72 1.13 -5.87
CA ALA A 160 -3.66 1.07 -4.76
C ALA A 160 -3.06 1.71 -3.51
N GLY A 161 -3.88 2.18 -2.59
CA GLY A 161 -3.44 2.68 -1.29
C GLY A 161 -3.08 1.56 -0.32
N GLY A 162 -2.13 1.82 0.58
CA GLY A 162 -1.65 0.86 1.57
C GLY A 162 -2.77 0.28 2.44
N ASN A 163 -3.78 1.09 2.76
CA ASN A 163 -4.97 0.69 3.52
C ASN A 163 -5.84 -0.39 2.84
N THR A 164 -5.55 -0.73 1.57
CA THR A 164 -6.18 -1.87 0.87
C THR A 164 -5.32 -3.14 0.89
N PHE A 165 -4.09 -3.07 1.40
CA PHE A 165 -3.09 -4.13 1.27
C PHE A 165 -3.30 -5.27 2.26
N GLY A 166 -3.05 -6.50 1.75
CA GLY A 166 -2.84 -7.69 2.54
C GLY A 166 -1.56 -8.40 2.10
N LEU A 167 -0.79 -8.90 3.06
CA LEU A 167 0.54 -9.47 2.87
C LEU A 167 0.63 -10.83 3.57
N ASN A 168 1.33 -11.79 2.95
CA ASN A 168 1.77 -12.99 3.65
C ASN A 168 3.11 -12.77 4.37
N LYS A 169 3.56 -13.77 5.15
CA LYS A 169 4.80 -13.69 5.93
C LYS A 169 6.02 -13.39 5.06
N ALA A 170 6.17 -14.04 3.93
CA ALA A 170 7.31 -13.81 3.04
C ALA A 170 7.39 -12.36 2.54
N ALA A 171 6.22 -11.73 2.23
CA ALA A 171 6.16 -10.31 1.89
C ALA A 171 6.48 -9.42 3.10
N LEU A 172 5.97 -9.74 4.30
CA LEU A 172 6.29 -9.02 5.53
C LEU A 172 7.79 -9.04 5.84
N ASP A 173 8.44 -10.19 5.66
CA ASP A 173 9.87 -10.35 5.90
C ASP A 173 10.71 -9.49 4.92
N ILE A 174 10.30 -9.37 3.65
CA ILE A 174 10.93 -8.45 2.68
C ILE A 174 10.78 -6.99 3.15
N ILE A 175 9.58 -6.58 3.59
CA ILE A 175 9.36 -5.20 4.04
C ILE A 175 10.17 -4.90 5.31
N ARG A 176 10.26 -5.85 6.25
CA ARG A 176 11.12 -5.74 7.43
C ARG A 176 12.60 -5.63 7.07
N ALA A 177 13.08 -6.43 6.10
CA ALA A 177 14.44 -6.37 5.61
C ALA A 177 14.78 -5.05 4.89
N THR A 178 13.78 -4.35 4.36
CA THR A 178 13.94 -3.09 3.62
C THR A 178 13.38 -1.88 4.39
N LYS A 179 13.16 -1.97 5.71
CA LYS A 179 12.59 -0.91 6.54
C LYS A 179 13.34 0.42 6.49
N ASP A 180 14.65 0.37 6.22
CA ASP A 180 15.52 1.54 6.15
C ASP A 180 15.67 2.07 4.71
N ALA A 181 14.86 1.58 3.76
CA ALA A 181 14.85 2.07 2.39
C ALA A 181 14.44 3.57 2.35
N ALA A 182 15.25 4.38 1.71
CA ALA A 182 15.02 5.83 1.57
C ALA A 182 13.92 6.13 0.53
N VAL A 183 12.66 5.84 0.88
CA VAL A 183 11.50 6.00 0.02
C VAL A 183 10.48 6.98 0.60
N LEU A 184 9.80 7.72 -0.25
CA LEU A 184 8.82 8.72 0.21
C LEU A 184 7.44 8.10 0.50
N TYR A 185 7.03 7.09 -0.29
CA TYR A 185 5.72 6.45 -0.18
C TYR A 185 5.89 4.97 0.18
N PRO A 186 5.71 4.60 1.46
CA PRO A 186 5.89 3.22 1.93
C PRO A 186 4.98 2.20 1.24
N ASP A 187 3.73 2.58 0.92
CA ASP A 187 2.79 1.72 0.20
C ASP A 187 3.26 1.43 -1.23
N TRP A 188 3.76 2.45 -1.94
CA TRP A 188 4.35 2.22 -3.25
C TRP A 188 5.58 1.32 -3.17
N TRP A 189 6.40 1.49 -2.12
CA TRP A 189 7.56 0.62 -1.89
C TRP A 189 7.17 -0.84 -1.66
N ILE A 190 6.10 -1.11 -0.90
CA ILE A 190 5.58 -2.47 -0.70
C ILE A 190 5.27 -3.13 -2.05
N TYR A 191 4.54 -2.44 -2.93
CA TYR A 191 4.22 -2.96 -4.26
C TYR A 191 5.48 -3.22 -5.10
N ILE A 192 6.45 -2.30 -5.09
CA ILE A 192 7.74 -2.45 -5.77
C ILE A 192 8.52 -3.65 -5.21
N ALA A 193 8.71 -3.73 -3.91
CA ALA A 193 9.53 -4.74 -3.26
C ALA A 193 8.98 -6.16 -3.45
N VAL A 194 7.68 -6.35 -3.22
CA VAL A 194 7.03 -7.65 -3.45
C VAL A 194 7.09 -8.05 -4.93
N SER A 195 6.86 -7.13 -5.85
CA SER A 195 6.95 -7.45 -7.28
C SER A 195 8.38 -7.72 -7.74
N ALA A 196 9.38 -7.00 -7.21
CA ALA A 196 10.81 -7.22 -7.52
C ALA A 196 11.33 -8.56 -7.03
N SER A 197 10.82 -9.09 -5.92
CA SER A 197 11.15 -10.41 -5.40
C SER A 197 10.54 -11.57 -6.21
N GLY A 198 9.71 -11.28 -7.22
CA GLY A 198 8.98 -12.29 -7.98
C GLY A 198 7.69 -12.74 -7.28
N GLY A 199 7.20 -11.96 -6.32
CA GLY A 199 6.02 -12.28 -5.52
C GLY A 199 4.71 -12.30 -6.32
N ALA A 200 3.72 -13.03 -5.80
CA ALA A 200 2.38 -13.07 -6.35
C ALA A 200 1.64 -11.75 -6.07
N LEU A 201 1.01 -11.19 -7.09
CA LEU A 201 0.32 -9.91 -7.03
C LEU A 201 -1.13 -10.07 -7.49
N TYR A 202 -2.06 -9.54 -6.72
CA TYR A 202 -3.46 -9.49 -7.13
C TYR A 202 -4.05 -8.12 -6.87
N TYR A 203 -4.74 -7.58 -7.84
CA TYR A 203 -5.58 -6.38 -7.70
C TYR A 203 -7.04 -6.78 -7.87
N ASP A 204 -7.79 -6.70 -6.78
CA ASP A 204 -9.21 -6.97 -6.77
C ASP A 204 -9.98 -5.73 -7.24
N PRO A 205 -10.72 -5.79 -8.36
CA PRO A 205 -11.52 -4.68 -8.85
C PRO A 205 -12.76 -4.39 -7.99
N LYS A 206 -13.18 -5.32 -7.13
CA LYS A 206 -14.26 -5.11 -6.16
C LYS A 206 -13.73 -4.30 -4.99
N ALA A 207 -14.40 -3.21 -4.67
CA ALA A 207 -14.02 -2.37 -3.53
C ALA A 207 -13.99 -3.19 -2.22
N CYS A 208 -13.00 -2.91 -1.37
CA CYS A 208 -12.85 -3.57 -0.07
C CYS A 208 -13.17 -2.64 1.10
N MET A 209 -13.37 -1.36 0.85
CA MET A 209 -13.62 -0.36 1.90
C MET A 209 -14.22 0.93 1.35
N LEU A 210 -14.77 1.73 2.24
CA LEU A 210 -15.13 3.12 2.03
C LEU A 210 -13.93 3.98 2.45
N TYR A 211 -13.23 4.56 1.46
CA TYR A 211 -12.08 5.44 1.66
C TYR A 211 -12.53 6.88 1.87
N ARG A 212 -12.28 7.42 3.06
CA ARG A 212 -12.77 8.76 3.42
C ARG A 212 -11.83 9.84 2.90
N GLN A 213 -12.45 10.87 2.30
CA GLN A 213 -11.77 12.08 1.81
C GLN A 213 -12.10 13.26 2.72
N HIS A 214 -11.08 13.84 3.35
CA HIS A 214 -11.18 15.06 4.17
C HIS A 214 -9.90 15.90 4.02
N GLU A 215 -9.91 17.11 4.56
CA GLU A 215 -8.84 18.11 4.33
C GLU A 215 -7.46 17.68 4.86
N THR A 216 -7.41 16.77 5.83
CA THR A 216 -6.16 16.30 6.45
C THR A 216 -5.61 15.01 5.84
N ASN A 217 -6.19 14.47 4.76
CA ASN A 217 -5.63 13.31 4.07
C ASN A 217 -4.26 13.66 3.47
N MET A 218 -3.26 12.81 3.71
CA MET A 218 -1.93 12.99 3.12
C MET A 218 -1.96 12.99 1.58
N ILE A 219 -2.85 12.18 1.00
CA ILE A 219 -3.08 12.12 -0.45
C ILE A 219 -4.59 12.19 -0.69
N GLY A 220 -5.10 13.35 -1.12
CA GLY A 220 -6.49 13.52 -1.48
C GLY A 220 -6.82 12.94 -2.86
N ALA A 221 -8.05 12.43 -3.05
CA ALA A 221 -8.54 12.04 -4.37
C ALA A 221 -8.87 13.29 -5.19
N ASN A 222 -7.89 13.80 -5.92
CA ASN A 222 -8.09 14.87 -6.88
C ASN A 222 -9.03 14.41 -8.01
N ARG A 223 -10.11 15.14 -8.26
CA ARG A 223 -11.20 14.77 -9.17
C ARG A 223 -11.39 15.73 -10.34
N GLY A 224 -12.07 15.24 -11.40
CA GLY A 224 -12.45 16.03 -12.57
C GLY A 224 -11.33 16.26 -13.57
N LEU A 225 -11.62 17.09 -14.58
CA LEU A 225 -10.67 17.48 -15.63
C LEU A 225 -9.47 18.24 -15.07
N ALA A 226 -9.69 19.10 -14.09
CA ALA A 226 -8.62 19.84 -13.41
C ALA A 226 -7.62 18.88 -12.72
N ALA A 227 -8.11 17.83 -12.11
CA ALA A 227 -7.26 16.82 -11.48
C ALA A 227 -6.52 15.92 -12.49
N LYS A 228 -7.13 15.66 -13.66
CA LYS A 228 -6.42 14.98 -14.76
C LYS A 228 -5.31 15.86 -15.30
N LEU A 229 -5.58 17.15 -15.51
CA LEU A 229 -4.58 18.14 -15.93
C LEU A 229 -3.48 18.33 -14.88
N TRP A 230 -3.83 18.38 -13.60
CA TRP A 230 -2.86 18.46 -12.52
C TRP A 230 -1.95 17.22 -12.48
N ARG A 231 -2.51 16.01 -12.60
CA ARG A 231 -1.69 14.77 -12.69
C ARG A 231 -0.77 14.74 -13.89
N VAL A 232 -1.22 15.24 -15.04
CA VAL A 232 -0.37 15.40 -16.22
C VAL A 232 0.72 16.43 -15.94
N LYS A 233 0.39 17.58 -15.34
CA LYS A 233 1.37 18.60 -14.94
C LYS A 233 2.40 18.02 -13.95
N GLU A 234 1.97 17.29 -12.93
CA GLU A 234 2.86 16.60 -11.99
C GLU A 234 3.76 15.58 -12.68
N LEU A 235 3.23 14.83 -13.64
CA LEU A 235 4.02 13.88 -14.43
C LEU A 235 5.11 14.60 -15.24
N PHE A 236 4.83 15.79 -15.82
CA PHE A 236 5.75 16.52 -16.66
C PHE A 236 6.70 17.45 -15.88
N PHE A 237 6.22 18.11 -14.84
CA PHE A 237 6.93 19.19 -14.15
C PHE A 237 7.13 18.93 -12.65
N GLY A 238 6.48 17.90 -12.08
CA GLY A 238 6.52 17.59 -10.67
C GLY A 238 7.66 16.67 -10.25
N SER A 239 7.67 16.35 -8.97
CA SER A 239 8.62 15.46 -8.29
C SER A 239 8.51 13.98 -8.72
N TYR A 240 7.52 13.63 -9.53
CA TYR A 240 7.19 12.23 -9.87
C TYR A 240 8.38 11.45 -10.45
N ASN A 241 9.17 12.10 -11.32
CA ASN A 241 10.39 11.51 -11.86
C ASN A 241 11.44 11.27 -10.76
N VAL A 242 11.55 12.20 -9.81
CA VAL A 242 12.47 12.05 -8.66
C VAL A 242 12.07 10.82 -7.84
N LEU A 243 10.77 10.62 -7.60
CA LEU A 243 10.25 9.48 -6.86
C LEU A 243 10.57 8.13 -7.51
N ILE A 244 10.41 8.04 -8.84
CA ILE A 244 10.78 6.82 -9.59
C ILE A 244 12.25 6.50 -9.37
N TRP A 245 13.13 7.50 -9.50
CA TRP A 245 14.58 7.29 -9.38
C TRP A 245 15.01 7.05 -7.92
N GLN A 246 14.34 7.63 -6.94
CA GLN A 246 14.53 7.27 -5.54
C GLN A 246 14.24 5.78 -5.31
N ASN A 247 13.10 5.29 -5.81
CA ASN A 247 12.75 3.88 -5.71
C ASN A 247 13.76 2.97 -6.44
N VAL A 248 14.19 3.33 -7.66
CA VAL A 248 15.23 2.59 -8.39
C VAL A 248 16.56 2.58 -7.62
N THR A 249 16.92 3.70 -6.99
CA THR A 249 18.13 3.77 -6.14
C THR A 249 18.00 2.90 -4.90
N ALA A 250 16.85 2.94 -4.23
CA ALA A 250 16.58 2.10 -3.07
C ALA A 250 16.63 0.61 -3.43
N LEU A 251 16.09 0.19 -4.58
CA LEU A 251 16.19 -1.19 -5.06
C LEU A 251 17.64 -1.69 -5.18
N LYS A 252 18.56 -0.85 -5.62
CA LYS A 252 19.98 -1.18 -5.79
C LYS A 252 20.70 -1.46 -4.46
N THR A 253 20.15 -1.04 -3.33
CA THR A 253 20.74 -1.29 -2.00
C THR A 253 20.46 -2.71 -1.49
N TYR A 254 19.48 -3.42 -2.09
CA TYR A 254 19.06 -4.75 -1.64
C TYR A 254 19.05 -5.81 -2.76
N PRO A 255 20.10 -5.92 -3.62
CA PRO A 255 20.05 -6.76 -4.82
C PRO A 255 19.84 -8.24 -4.54
N PHE A 256 20.17 -8.69 -3.33
CA PHE A 256 20.01 -10.10 -2.89
C PHE A 256 18.54 -10.48 -2.58
N LEU A 257 17.64 -9.50 -2.46
CA LEU A 257 16.19 -9.74 -2.24
C LEU A 257 15.40 -9.90 -3.54
N TRP A 258 15.97 -9.50 -4.67
CA TRP A 258 15.26 -9.47 -5.95
C TRP A 258 15.63 -10.62 -6.87
N THR A 259 14.73 -10.99 -7.76
CA THR A 259 15.05 -11.98 -8.80
C THR A 259 16.14 -11.48 -9.73
N ASN A 260 16.83 -12.41 -10.40
CA ASN A 260 17.84 -12.05 -11.42
C ASN A 260 17.24 -11.21 -12.55
N GLU A 261 15.97 -11.48 -12.94
CA GLU A 261 15.25 -10.71 -13.95
C GLU A 261 15.00 -9.27 -13.46
N SER A 262 14.55 -9.12 -12.22
CA SER A 262 14.34 -7.79 -11.62
C SER A 262 15.64 -7.00 -11.50
N ASN A 263 16.73 -7.60 -11.05
CA ASN A 263 18.04 -6.96 -10.98
C ASN A 263 18.55 -6.51 -12.36
N LYS A 264 18.34 -7.33 -13.39
CA LYS A 264 18.66 -6.97 -14.77
C LYS A 264 17.81 -5.78 -15.23
N LEU A 265 16.51 -5.77 -14.96
CA LEU A 265 15.61 -4.67 -15.32
C LEU A 265 16.00 -3.38 -14.60
N ILE A 266 16.30 -3.43 -13.29
CA ILE A 266 16.77 -2.28 -12.50
C ILE A 266 18.01 -1.66 -13.13
N THR A 267 18.98 -2.48 -13.51
CA THR A 267 20.22 -2.02 -14.17
C THR A 267 19.94 -1.40 -15.54
N GLN A 268 19.07 -2.02 -16.33
CA GLN A 268 18.70 -1.53 -17.65
C GLN A 268 17.90 -0.23 -17.62
N CYS A 269 17.17 0.08 -16.53
CA CYS A 269 16.46 1.35 -16.37
C CYS A 269 17.39 2.56 -16.47
N GLU A 270 18.68 2.44 -16.19
CA GLU A 270 19.63 3.55 -16.34
C GLU A 270 19.69 4.10 -17.78
N ALA A 271 19.44 3.25 -18.78
CA ALA A 271 19.39 3.69 -20.18
C ALA A 271 18.26 4.71 -20.46
N LEU A 272 17.23 4.80 -19.60
CA LEU A 272 16.18 5.81 -19.68
C LEU A 272 16.68 7.23 -19.33
N ARG A 273 17.88 7.35 -18.76
CA ARG A 273 18.56 8.62 -18.44
C ARG A 273 19.73 8.92 -19.37
N ALA A 274 19.95 8.11 -20.39
CA ALA A 274 21.03 8.32 -21.34
C ALA A 274 20.92 9.71 -21.99
N PRO A 275 22.03 10.39 -22.34
CA PRO A 275 21.99 11.69 -23.03
C PRO A 275 21.25 11.64 -24.37
N SER A 276 21.39 10.55 -25.11
CA SER A 276 20.73 10.33 -26.40
C SER A 276 19.25 10.01 -26.28
N ARG A 277 18.40 10.83 -26.89
CA ARG A 277 16.93 10.55 -26.98
C ARG A 277 16.64 9.22 -27.66
N LEU A 278 17.43 8.86 -28.70
CA LEU A 278 17.25 7.58 -29.40
C LEU A 278 17.54 6.39 -28.46
N THR A 279 18.56 6.49 -27.61
CA THR A 279 18.88 5.46 -26.61
C THR A 279 17.74 5.34 -25.60
N ARG A 280 17.20 6.44 -25.10
CA ARG A 280 16.05 6.46 -24.17
C ARG A 280 14.80 5.85 -24.81
N LEU A 281 14.52 6.17 -26.07
CA LEU A 281 13.39 5.59 -26.82
C LEU A 281 13.54 4.08 -26.97
N LYS A 282 14.71 3.60 -27.41
CA LYS A 282 14.98 2.15 -27.52
C LYS A 282 14.86 1.46 -26.18
N ALA A 283 15.38 2.06 -25.10
CA ALA A 283 15.27 1.52 -23.74
C ALA A 283 13.80 1.40 -23.30
N TRP A 284 12.98 2.42 -23.52
CA TRP A 284 11.56 2.38 -23.17
C TRP A 284 10.86 1.18 -23.78
N PHE A 285 10.99 0.96 -25.08
CA PHE A 285 10.35 -0.15 -25.75
C PHE A 285 10.94 -1.51 -25.37
N SER A 286 12.24 -1.61 -25.15
CA SER A 286 12.89 -2.89 -24.80
C SER A 286 12.59 -3.32 -23.36
N LEU A 287 12.42 -2.37 -22.43
CA LEU A 287 12.07 -2.66 -21.04
C LEU A 287 10.61 -3.10 -20.86
N GLY A 288 9.72 -2.66 -21.77
CA GLY A 288 8.30 -2.96 -21.69
C GLY A 288 7.63 -2.44 -20.44
N LEU A 289 8.08 -1.29 -19.93
CA LEU A 289 7.47 -0.60 -18.80
C LEU A 289 6.10 -0.06 -19.21
N TYR A 290 5.15 -0.07 -18.28
CA TYR A 290 3.79 0.41 -18.55
C TYR A 290 3.12 0.98 -17.30
N ARG A 291 2.16 1.87 -17.53
CA ARG A 291 1.20 2.37 -16.55
C ARG A 291 -0.18 1.74 -16.81
N GLN A 292 -1.19 2.12 -16.06
CA GLN A 292 -2.51 1.50 -16.17
C GLN A 292 -3.33 1.98 -17.40
N SER A 293 -2.89 3.00 -18.13
CA SER A 293 -3.52 3.41 -19.38
C SER A 293 -2.50 3.77 -20.45
N VAL A 294 -2.88 3.58 -21.73
CA VAL A 294 -2.05 3.95 -22.88
C VAL A 294 -1.73 5.46 -22.90
N PHE A 295 -2.69 6.30 -22.48
CA PHE A 295 -2.47 7.73 -22.37
C PHE A 295 -1.36 8.07 -21.36
N GLU A 296 -1.36 7.39 -20.21
CA GLU A 296 -0.29 7.56 -19.20
C GLU A 296 1.07 7.04 -19.69
N ASP A 297 1.08 5.97 -20.49
CA ASP A 297 2.32 5.48 -21.14
C ASP A 297 2.91 6.51 -22.11
N ILE A 298 2.07 7.09 -22.95
CA ILE A 298 2.49 8.14 -23.90
C ILE A 298 3.04 9.36 -23.15
N ALA A 299 2.34 9.82 -22.11
CA ALA A 299 2.76 10.94 -21.31
C ALA A 299 4.14 10.67 -20.64
N MET A 300 4.32 9.43 -20.11
CA MET A 300 5.58 9.03 -19.50
C MET A 300 6.72 8.95 -20.54
N LEU A 301 6.45 8.40 -21.73
CA LEU A 301 7.41 8.35 -22.82
C LEU A 301 7.87 9.75 -23.24
N ILE A 302 6.92 10.69 -23.42
CA ILE A 302 7.26 12.09 -23.75
C ILE A 302 8.15 12.66 -22.66
N ARG A 303 7.82 12.44 -21.38
CA ARG A 303 8.62 12.92 -20.24
C ARG A 303 10.04 12.37 -20.23
N ILE A 304 10.22 11.09 -20.58
CA ILE A 304 11.54 10.46 -20.67
C ILE A 304 12.36 11.03 -21.84
N LEU A 305 11.71 11.47 -22.92
CA LEU A 305 12.39 12.00 -24.11
C LEU A 305 12.77 13.48 -23.99
N ILE A 306 12.13 14.24 -23.11
CA ILE A 306 12.49 15.63 -22.82
C ILE A 306 13.70 15.69 -21.89
#